data_992ce59d9f3b9e614da8ee4c77e321cd
#
_entry.id   992ce59d9f3b9e614da8ee4c77e321cd
#
_cell.length_a   1.000
_cell.length_b   1.000
_cell.length_c   1.000
_cell.angle_alpha   90.00
_cell.angle_beta   90.00
_cell.angle_gamma   90.00
#
_symmetry.space_group_name_H-M   'P 1'
#
loop_
_entity.id
_entity.type
_entity.pdbx_description
1 polymer ?
#
loop_
_entity_poly.entity_id
_entity_poly.type
_entity_poly.pdbx_seq_one_letter_code
_entity_poly.pdbx_strand_id
1 'polypeptide(L)'
;MAAALSAKSDLVTWLVIVALVVTAYFLVLMTTGVLFGLAVSLFNESPSLQSEIVKLLFLPVFLGIAALMALVFKVQQLGDIGRLAFLIAFVVITVLSLHLSPKFRLAVNLCATAATPGKANSKGSRFFLLVMLMFVLVSAVFSAVLPVSLILRGYTGEHSPEAITKLMFISIFSAAFPLMPAVVFYVSRADLFKRIAQCLALALLILPIVIGISPGGSQSIVYSSASLMKVRDQSEAKFLLTEIYAAEDFSSDIWGAVESVRNQPLISAFPLFSFGDVLLLCPIKLIKTKLKDWPAESAYCVTTKGGKAIRMPRKPEASKNAA
;
A
#
# COMPACT_ATOMS: atom_id res chain seq x y z
N MET A 1 24.32 31.72 -4.25
CA MET A 1 24.26 30.92 -5.49
C MET A 1 24.33 29.41 -5.23
N ALA A 2 25.27 28.91 -4.44
CA ALA A 2 25.39 27.48 -4.09
C ALA A 2 24.12 26.90 -3.40
N ALA A 3 23.53 27.62 -2.43
CA ALA A 3 22.30 27.22 -1.74
C ALA A 3 21.08 27.13 -2.69
N ALA A 4 20.99 28.00 -3.69
CA ALA A 4 19.92 27.96 -4.68
C ALA A 4 20.10 26.79 -5.69
N LEU A 5 21.33 26.37 -5.93
CA LEU A 5 21.65 25.21 -6.77
C LEU A 5 21.39 23.91 -6.01
N SER A 6 21.72 23.82 -4.71
CA SER A 6 21.38 22.66 -3.88
C SER A 6 19.87 22.47 -3.75
N ALA A 7 19.12 23.55 -3.52
CA ALA A 7 17.65 23.49 -3.45
C ALA A 7 17.01 23.01 -4.78
N LYS A 8 17.57 23.40 -5.93
CA LYS A 8 17.10 22.89 -7.24
C LYS A 8 17.41 21.41 -7.41
N SER A 9 18.61 20.97 -7.02
CA SER A 9 18.99 19.55 -7.06
C SER A 9 18.07 18.70 -6.19
N ASP A 10 17.79 19.18 -4.97
CA ASP A 10 16.91 18.49 -4.03
C ASP A 10 15.47 18.41 -4.55
N LEU A 11 14.98 19.47 -5.21
CA LEU A 11 13.66 19.48 -5.84
C LEU A 11 13.55 18.44 -6.97
N VAL A 12 14.56 18.38 -7.85
CA VAL A 12 14.59 17.38 -8.93
C VAL A 12 14.64 15.97 -8.35
N THR A 13 15.49 15.74 -7.36
CA THR A 13 15.57 14.44 -6.67
C THR A 13 14.24 14.07 -6.03
N TRP A 14 13.56 15.02 -5.39
CA TRP A 14 12.25 14.80 -4.81
C TRP A 14 11.21 14.41 -5.86
N LEU A 15 11.16 15.11 -6.99
CA LEU A 15 10.24 14.78 -8.10
C LEU A 15 10.48 13.37 -8.65
N VAL A 16 11.74 12.96 -8.82
CA VAL A 16 12.09 11.61 -9.26
C VAL A 16 11.61 10.56 -8.25
N ILE A 17 11.84 10.79 -6.95
CA ILE A 17 11.40 9.86 -5.92
C ILE A 17 9.87 9.79 -5.84
N VAL A 18 9.17 10.92 -5.94
CA VAL A 18 7.70 10.92 -6.00
C VAL A 18 7.22 10.10 -7.20
N ALA A 19 7.82 10.29 -8.39
CA ALA A 19 7.46 9.51 -9.57
C ALA A 19 7.70 8.00 -9.37
N LEU A 20 8.81 7.60 -8.74
CA LEU A 20 9.10 6.21 -8.40
C LEU A 20 8.08 5.64 -7.39
N VAL A 21 7.74 6.40 -6.36
CA VAL A 21 6.73 6.00 -5.37
C VAL A 21 5.36 5.84 -6.02
N VAL A 22 4.94 6.80 -6.85
CA VAL A 22 3.67 6.72 -7.60
C VAL A 22 3.67 5.50 -8.52
N THR A 23 4.78 5.23 -9.21
CA THR A 23 4.92 4.03 -10.06
C THR A 23 4.82 2.75 -9.23
N ALA A 24 5.46 2.68 -8.07
CA ALA A 24 5.35 1.53 -7.17
C ALA A 24 3.90 1.33 -6.68
N TYR A 25 3.22 2.41 -6.32
CA TYR A 25 1.79 2.35 -5.96
C TYR A 25 0.92 1.87 -7.11
N PHE A 26 1.19 2.34 -8.32
CA PHE A 26 0.50 1.89 -9.52
C PHE A 26 0.69 0.38 -9.75
N LEU A 27 1.93 -0.12 -9.66
CA LEU A 27 2.21 -1.55 -9.82
C LEU A 27 1.50 -2.39 -8.75
N VAL A 28 1.56 -1.96 -7.49
CA VAL A 28 0.85 -2.63 -6.38
C VAL A 28 -0.66 -2.61 -6.60
N LEU A 29 -1.22 -1.49 -7.04
CA LEU A 29 -2.64 -1.37 -7.32
C LEU A 29 -3.06 -2.32 -8.46
N MET A 30 -2.26 -2.41 -9.51
CA MET A 30 -2.57 -3.24 -10.69
C MET A 30 -2.37 -4.75 -10.46
N THR A 31 -1.67 -5.18 -9.40
CA THR A 31 -1.42 -6.61 -9.12
C THR A 31 -2.70 -7.43 -9.09
N THR A 32 -3.74 -6.92 -8.43
CA THR A 32 -5.05 -7.58 -8.34
C THR A 32 -5.68 -7.77 -9.71
N GLY A 33 -5.64 -6.75 -10.56
CA GLY A 33 -6.16 -6.80 -11.93
C GLY A 33 -5.37 -7.76 -12.81
N VAL A 34 -4.04 -7.80 -12.68
CA VAL A 34 -3.17 -8.74 -13.41
C VAL A 34 -3.45 -10.17 -13.02
N LEU A 35 -3.54 -10.47 -11.72
CA LEU A 35 -3.89 -11.83 -11.25
C LEU A 35 -5.28 -12.25 -11.69
N PHE A 36 -6.24 -11.34 -11.65
CA PHE A 36 -7.58 -11.61 -12.18
C PHE A 36 -7.54 -11.87 -13.69
N GLY A 37 -6.80 -11.05 -14.45
CA GLY A 37 -6.59 -11.29 -15.89
C GLY A 37 -5.93 -12.64 -16.19
N LEU A 38 -4.97 -13.06 -15.35
CA LEU A 38 -4.34 -14.38 -15.45
C LEU A 38 -5.36 -15.51 -15.21
N ALA A 39 -6.30 -15.36 -14.28
CA ALA A 39 -7.36 -16.33 -14.08
C ALA A 39 -8.25 -16.50 -15.34
N VAL A 40 -8.56 -15.39 -16.02
CA VAL A 40 -9.34 -15.43 -17.27
C VAL A 40 -8.52 -16.02 -18.43
N SER A 41 -7.20 -15.78 -18.47
CA SER A 41 -6.33 -16.30 -19.53
C SER A 41 -6.17 -17.82 -19.51
N LEU A 42 -6.51 -18.50 -18.41
CA LEU A 42 -6.59 -19.97 -18.38
C LEU A 42 -7.61 -20.53 -19.38
N PHE A 43 -8.54 -19.69 -19.87
CA PHE A 43 -9.55 -20.04 -20.86
C PHE A 43 -9.20 -19.56 -22.28
N ASN A 44 -7.91 -19.42 -22.61
CA ASN A 44 -7.46 -18.94 -23.92
C ASN A 44 -7.91 -19.80 -25.10
N GLU A 45 -8.13 -21.09 -24.88
CA GLU A 45 -8.62 -22.03 -25.92
C GLU A 45 -10.08 -21.76 -26.33
N SER A 46 -10.78 -20.88 -25.59
CA SER A 46 -12.20 -20.55 -25.85
C SER A 46 -12.41 -19.02 -25.90
N PRO A 47 -11.84 -18.31 -26.89
CA PRO A 47 -11.86 -16.83 -26.94
C PRO A 47 -13.29 -16.26 -27.04
N SER A 48 -14.22 -16.99 -27.65
CA SER A 48 -15.63 -16.58 -27.73
C SER A 48 -16.35 -16.57 -26.38
N LEU A 49 -15.86 -17.34 -25.40
CA LEU A 49 -16.44 -17.45 -24.05
C LEU A 49 -15.71 -16.57 -23.03
N GLN A 50 -14.53 -16.05 -23.35
CA GLN A 50 -13.73 -15.23 -22.41
C GLN A 50 -14.49 -14.03 -21.88
N SER A 51 -15.25 -13.33 -22.74
CA SER A 51 -16.04 -12.16 -22.32
C SER A 51 -17.16 -12.52 -21.34
N GLU A 52 -17.69 -13.73 -21.40
CA GLU A 52 -18.70 -14.22 -20.46
C GLU A 52 -18.05 -14.73 -19.17
N ILE A 53 -16.89 -15.39 -19.30
CA ILE A 53 -16.13 -15.89 -18.15
C ILE A 53 -15.63 -14.77 -17.29
N VAL A 54 -15.10 -13.68 -17.88
CA VAL A 54 -14.62 -12.52 -17.11
C VAL A 54 -15.73 -11.87 -16.29
N LYS A 55 -16.94 -11.75 -16.85
CA LYS A 55 -18.11 -11.22 -16.12
C LYS A 55 -18.53 -12.17 -14.99
N LEU A 56 -18.48 -13.47 -15.24
CA LEU A 56 -18.86 -14.49 -14.27
C LEU A 56 -17.85 -14.57 -13.12
N LEU A 57 -16.55 -14.46 -13.39
CA LEU A 57 -15.50 -14.47 -12.37
C LEU A 57 -15.38 -13.14 -11.61
N PHE A 58 -15.84 -12.04 -12.19
CA PHE A 58 -15.79 -10.72 -11.54
C PHE A 58 -16.57 -10.70 -10.23
N LEU A 59 -17.79 -11.22 -10.21
CA LEU A 59 -18.65 -11.21 -9.03
C LEU A 59 -18.04 -11.97 -7.84
N PRO A 60 -17.57 -13.22 -7.99
CA PRO A 60 -16.90 -13.94 -6.90
C PRO A 60 -15.66 -13.22 -6.37
N VAL A 61 -14.82 -12.66 -7.25
CA VAL A 61 -13.62 -11.95 -6.82
C VAL A 61 -13.99 -10.67 -6.07
N PHE A 62 -14.95 -9.90 -6.58
CA PHE A 62 -15.46 -8.72 -5.89
C PHE A 62 -16.02 -9.04 -4.50
N LEU A 63 -16.85 -10.07 -4.40
CA LEU A 63 -17.40 -10.54 -3.12
C LEU A 63 -16.28 -11.05 -2.19
N GLY A 64 -15.26 -11.71 -2.74
CA GLY A 64 -14.09 -12.14 -1.97
C GLY A 64 -13.29 -10.99 -1.40
N ILE A 65 -13.07 -9.94 -2.19
CA ILE A 65 -12.42 -8.72 -1.74
C ILE A 65 -13.26 -8.05 -0.64
N ALA A 66 -14.58 -7.92 -0.85
CA ALA A 66 -15.47 -7.34 0.15
C ALA A 66 -15.46 -8.13 1.46
N ALA A 67 -15.49 -9.45 1.36
CA ALA A 67 -15.40 -10.37 2.47
C ALA A 67 -14.06 -10.21 3.23
N LEU A 68 -12.95 -10.20 2.53
CA LEU A 68 -11.63 -10.02 3.11
C LEU A 68 -11.49 -8.65 3.80
N MET A 69 -12.01 -7.60 3.20
CA MET A 69 -12.02 -6.27 3.83
C MET A 69 -12.89 -6.24 5.09
N ALA A 70 -14.06 -6.86 5.07
CA ALA A 70 -14.88 -6.99 6.28
C ALA A 70 -14.14 -7.71 7.41
N LEU A 71 -13.34 -8.74 7.09
CA LEU A 71 -12.47 -9.41 8.06
C LEU A 71 -11.37 -8.49 8.59
N VAL A 72 -10.69 -7.75 7.72
CA VAL A 72 -9.59 -6.85 8.10
C VAL A 72 -10.09 -5.75 9.05
N PHE A 73 -11.25 -5.15 8.78
CA PHE A 73 -11.78 -4.03 9.55
C PHE A 73 -12.61 -4.44 10.78
N LYS A 74 -13.22 -5.63 10.80
CA LYS A 74 -14.03 -6.15 11.91
C LYS A 74 -13.36 -7.27 12.73
N VAL A 75 -12.04 -7.40 12.58
CA VAL A 75 -11.25 -8.47 13.22
C VAL A 75 -11.50 -8.60 14.74
N GLN A 76 -11.81 -7.50 15.44
CA GLN A 76 -12.02 -7.53 16.87
C GLN A 76 -13.37 -8.16 17.32
N GLN A 77 -14.36 -8.24 16.42
CA GLN A 77 -15.70 -8.75 16.74
C GLN A 77 -15.93 -10.21 16.34
N LEU A 78 -15.14 -10.73 15.38
CA LEU A 78 -15.21 -12.13 14.98
C LEU A 78 -14.09 -12.94 15.64
N GLY A 79 -14.45 -13.93 16.45
CA GLY A 79 -13.47 -14.91 16.93
C GLY A 79 -12.82 -15.70 15.77
N ASP A 80 -11.73 -16.41 16.03
CA ASP A 80 -10.96 -17.11 14.99
C ASP A 80 -11.81 -18.15 14.21
N ILE A 81 -12.76 -18.79 14.90
CA ILE A 81 -13.71 -19.74 14.26
C ILE A 81 -14.62 -19.01 13.27
N GLY A 82 -15.10 -17.81 13.62
CA GLY A 82 -15.96 -17.02 12.74
C GLY A 82 -15.24 -16.58 11.46
N ARG A 83 -13.96 -16.24 11.55
CA ARG A 83 -13.09 -15.87 10.38
C ARG A 83 -12.90 -17.05 9.45
N LEU A 84 -12.60 -18.23 10.01
CA LEU A 84 -12.39 -19.45 9.23
C LEU A 84 -13.71 -19.88 8.55
N ALA A 85 -14.82 -19.86 9.26
CA ALA A 85 -16.15 -20.18 8.73
C ALA A 85 -16.54 -19.25 7.57
N PHE A 86 -16.21 -17.95 7.69
CA PHE A 86 -16.47 -16.96 6.64
C PHE A 86 -15.64 -17.20 5.37
N LEU A 87 -14.35 -17.51 5.52
CA LEU A 87 -13.50 -17.88 4.38
C LEU A 87 -13.97 -19.16 3.69
N ILE A 88 -14.34 -20.18 4.47
CA ILE A 88 -14.87 -21.44 3.92
C ILE A 88 -16.18 -21.18 3.18
N ALA A 89 -17.10 -20.39 3.77
CA ALA A 89 -18.36 -20.03 3.13
C ALA A 89 -18.13 -19.30 1.80
N PHE A 90 -17.19 -18.36 1.75
CA PHE A 90 -16.81 -17.67 0.51
C PHE A 90 -16.32 -18.65 -0.57
N VAL A 91 -15.41 -19.56 -0.23
CA VAL A 91 -14.89 -20.57 -1.17
C VAL A 91 -16.03 -21.47 -1.66
N VAL A 92 -16.88 -21.95 -0.76
CA VAL A 92 -18.03 -22.81 -1.10
C VAL A 92 -19.01 -22.09 -2.02
N ILE A 93 -19.39 -20.85 -1.72
CA ILE A 93 -20.30 -20.04 -2.55
C ILE A 93 -19.68 -19.81 -3.94
N THR A 94 -18.37 -19.50 -4.00
CA THR A 94 -17.66 -19.30 -5.28
C THR A 94 -17.68 -20.57 -6.12
N VAL A 95 -17.30 -21.71 -5.54
CA VAL A 95 -17.30 -23.01 -6.24
C VAL A 95 -18.71 -23.37 -6.71
N LEU A 96 -19.71 -23.19 -5.87
CA LEU A 96 -21.10 -23.49 -6.19
C LEU A 96 -21.63 -22.59 -7.31
N SER A 97 -21.38 -21.29 -7.26
CA SER A 97 -21.82 -20.33 -8.29
C SER A 97 -21.19 -20.64 -9.66
N LEU A 98 -19.91 -21.01 -9.69
CA LEU A 98 -19.21 -21.43 -10.89
C LEU A 98 -19.75 -22.76 -11.41
N HIS A 99 -19.99 -23.74 -10.53
CA HIS A 99 -20.48 -25.06 -10.91
C HIS A 99 -21.91 -25.01 -11.46
N LEU A 100 -22.76 -24.12 -10.99
CA LEU A 100 -24.13 -23.94 -11.49
C LEU A 100 -24.18 -23.27 -12.86
N SER A 101 -23.12 -22.53 -13.27
CA SER A 101 -23.11 -21.89 -14.58
C SER A 101 -22.86 -22.88 -15.74
N PRO A 102 -23.82 -23.05 -16.68
CA PRO A 102 -23.64 -23.93 -17.82
C PRO A 102 -22.52 -23.45 -18.76
N LYS A 103 -22.35 -22.12 -18.90
CA LYS A 103 -21.30 -21.51 -19.73
C LYS A 103 -19.91 -21.78 -19.15
N PHE A 104 -19.76 -21.73 -17.83
CA PHE A 104 -18.52 -22.07 -17.17
C PHE A 104 -18.14 -23.54 -17.36
N ARG A 105 -19.09 -24.45 -17.17
CA ARG A 105 -18.87 -25.87 -17.40
C ARG A 105 -18.49 -26.19 -18.86
N LEU A 106 -19.12 -25.50 -19.82
CA LEU A 106 -18.76 -25.63 -21.24
C LEU A 106 -17.31 -25.18 -21.48
N ALA A 107 -16.91 -24.00 -20.96
CA ALA A 107 -15.57 -23.49 -21.12
C ALA A 107 -14.51 -24.40 -20.50
N VAL A 108 -14.73 -24.87 -19.26
CA VAL A 108 -13.84 -25.83 -18.59
C VAL A 108 -13.70 -27.13 -19.42
N ASN A 109 -14.80 -27.62 -20.02
CA ASN A 109 -14.76 -28.82 -20.85
C ASN A 109 -13.95 -28.60 -22.13
N LEU A 110 -14.14 -27.47 -22.83
CA LEU A 110 -13.40 -27.13 -24.04
C LEU A 110 -11.90 -26.99 -23.76
N CYS A 111 -11.51 -26.25 -22.72
CA CYS A 111 -10.11 -26.10 -22.35
C CYS A 111 -9.46 -27.42 -21.91
N ALA A 112 -10.20 -28.27 -21.17
CA ALA A 112 -9.69 -29.57 -20.74
C ALA A 112 -9.49 -30.56 -21.90
N THR A 113 -10.29 -30.47 -22.94
CA THR A 113 -10.14 -31.31 -24.15
C THR A 113 -9.02 -30.81 -25.06
N ALA A 114 -8.85 -29.52 -25.19
CA ALA A 114 -7.79 -28.92 -25.98
C ALA A 114 -6.38 -29.21 -25.38
N ALA A 115 -6.25 -29.23 -24.05
CA ALA A 115 -4.99 -29.48 -23.38
C ALA A 115 -4.45 -30.92 -23.50
N THR A 116 -5.29 -31.89 -23.89
CA THR A 116 -4.90 -33.30 -24.00
C THR A 116 -5.51 -33.95 -25.25
N PRO A 117 -5.03 -33.59 -26.45
CA PRO A 117 -5.49 -34.24 -27.67
C PRO A 117 -5.08 -35.72 -27.65
N GLY A 118 -6.04 -36.63 -27.62
CA GLY A 118 -5.83 -38.09 -27.75
C GLY A 118 -5.74 -38.90 -26.45
N LYS A 119 -5.85 -38.31 -25.27
CA LYS A 119 -5.94 -39.09 -24.01
C LYS A 119 -7.34 -39.00 -23.39
N ALA A 120 -7.95 -40.18 -23.18
CA ALA A 120 -9.29 -40.35 -22.58
C ALA A 120 -9.41 -39.79 -21.11
N ASN A 121 -8.37 -39.23 -20.54
CA ASN A 121 -8.36 -38.80 -19.13
C ASN A 121 -8.63 -37.30 -18.94
N SER A 122 -9.76 -36.83 -19.50
CA SER A 122 -10.23 -35.45 -19.38
C SER A 122 -10.56 -35.03 -17.93
N LYS A 123 -10.76 -36.00 -17.02
CA LYS A 123 -11.08 -35.70 -15.61
C LYS A 123 -9.89 -35.07 -14.85
N GLY A 124 -8.68 -35.59 -15.05
CA GLY A 124 -7.47 -35.05 -14.43
C GLY A 124 -7.14 -33.61 -14.90
N SER A 125 -7.28 -33.38 -16.21
CA SER A 125 -7.05 -32.03 -16.78
C SER A 125 -8.08 -31.00 -16.27
N ARG A 126 -9.36 -31.40 -16.14
CA ARG A 126 -10.39 -30.52 -15.54
C ARG A 126 -10.11 -30.20 -14.10
N PHE A 127 -9.75 -31.21 -13.30
CA PHE A 127 -9.39 -30.99 -11.89
C PHE A 127 -8.20 -30.05 -11.75
N PHE A 128 -7.15 -30.26 -12.52
CA PHE A 128 -5.98 -29.40 -12.51
C PHE A 128 -6.32 -27.96 -12.89
N LEU A 129 -7.11 -27.76 -13.95
CA LEU A 129 -7.53 -26.40 -14.36
C LEU A 129 -8.36 -25.72 -13.28
N LEU A 130 -9.28 -26.44 -12.62
CA LEU A 130 -10.07 -25.87 -11.51
C LEU A 130 -9.21 -25.52 -10.29
N VAL A 131 -8.25 -26.37 -9.94
CA VAL A 131 -7.31 -26.08 -8.84
C VAL A 131 -6.46 -24.84 -9.14
N MET A 132 -5.91 -24.76 -10.36
CA MET A 132 -5.15 -23.58 -10.81
C MET A 132 -6.01 -22.32 -10.83
N LEU A 133 -7.24 -22.41 -11.33
CA LEU A 133 -8.17 -21.29 -11.31
C LEU A 133 -8.45 -20.80 -9.89
N MET A 134 -8.77 -21.73 -8.97
CA MET A 134 -9.04 -21.39 -7.57
C MET A 134 -7.81 -20.76 -6.91
N PHE A 135 -6.62 -21.29 -7.15
CA PHE A 135 -5.38 -20.73 -6.63
C PHE A 135 -5.15 -19.29 -7.11
N VAL A 136 -5.34 -19.02 -8.40
CA VAL A 136 -5.15 -17.68 -8.97
C VAL A 136 -6.23 -16.72 -8.48
N LEU A 137 -7.51 -17.15 -8.37
CA LEU A 137 -8.59 -16.31 -7.84
C LEU A 137 -8.37 -15.96 -6.38
N VAL A 138 -7.97 -16.93 -5.56
CA VAL A 138 -7.62 -16.69 -4.14
C VAL A 138 -6.44 -15.72 -4.04
N SER A 139 -5.40 -15.91 -4.86
CA SER A 139 -4.25 -14.99 -4.92
C SER A 139 -4.67 -13.59 -5.33
N ALA A 140 -5.60 -13.44 -6.28
CA ALA A 140 -6.14 -12.14 -6.68
C ALA A 140 -6.88 -11.44 -5.52
N VAL A 141 -7.69 -12.20 -4.76
CA VAL A 141 -8.39 -11.66 -3.58
C VAL A 141 -7.39 -11.23 -2.50
N PHE A 142 -6.40 -12.07 -2.18
CA PHE A 142 -5.39 -11.72 -1.17
C PHE A 142 -4.50 -10.55 -1.60
N SER A 143 -4.20 -10.41 -2.89
CA SER A 143 -3.41 -9.28 -3.40
C SER A 143 -4.08 -7.93 -3.13
N ALA A 144 -5.42 -7.90 -2.98
CA ALA A 144 -6.17 -6.69 -2.64
C ALA A 144 -5.81 -6.09 -1.26
N VAL A 145 -5.18 -6.88 -0.38
CA VAL A 145 -4.66 -6.38 0.91
C VAL A 145 -3.52 -5.37 0.71
N LEU A 146 -2.73 -5.53 -0.36
CA LEU A 146 -1.58 -4.66 -0.62
C LEU A 146 -1.98 -3.19 -0.82
N PRO A 147 -2.86 -2.82 -1.77
CA PRO A 147 -3.30 -1.43 -1.94
C PRO A 147 -4.01 -0.89 -0.69
N VAL A 148 -4.79 -1.72 0.00
CA VAL A 148 -5.47 -1.30 1.24
C VAL A 148 -4.48 -1.02 2.36
N SER A 149 -3.41 -1.82 2.51
CA SER A 149 -2.36 -1.57 3.49
C SER A 149 -1.64 -0.23 3.26
N LEU A 150 -1.49 0.18 1.99
CA LEU A 150 -0.92 1.49 1.63
C LEU A 150 -1.86 2.63 2.02
N ILE A 151 -3.17 2.47 1.81
CA ILE A 151 -4.19 3.45 2.24
C ILE A 151 -4.17 3.59 3.76
N LEU A 152 -4.15 2.47 4.49
CA LEU A 152 -4.18 2.46 5.96
C LEU A 152 -2.93 3.11 6.57
N ARG A 153 -1.76 2.97 5.96
CA ARG A 153 -0.53 3.64 6.43
C ARG A 153 -0.63 5.17 6.41
N GLY A 154 -1.36 5.73 5.44
CA GLY A 154 -1.57 7.17 5.32
C GLY A 154 -2.82 7.67 6.06
N TYR A 155 -3.62 6.79 6.66
CA TYR A 155 -4.85 7.18 7.31
C TYR A 155 -4.60 7.90 8.64
N THR A 156 -5.06 9.13 8.73
CA THR A 156 -4.90 10.02 9.89
C THR A 156 -6.25 10.41 10.52
N GLY A 157 -7.34 9.77 10.07
CA GLY A 157 -8.70 10.09 10.50
C GLY A 157 -9.08 9.52 11.87
N GLU A 158 -10.31 9.79 12.25
CA GLU A 158 -10.89 9.35 13.52
C GLU A 158 -11.12 7.83 13.55
N HIS A 159 -11.06 7.25 14.75
CA HIS A 159 -11.33 5.83 14.99
C HIS A 159 -12.80 5.57 15.42
N SER A 160 -13.73 6.43 14.97
CA SER A 160 -15.16 6.19 15.24
C SER A 160 -15.66 4.98 14.43
N PRO A 161 -16.67 4.24 14.89
CA PRO A 161 -17.24 3.11 14.15
C PRO A 161 -17.73 3.50 12.75
N GLU A 162 -18.25 4.72 12.60
CA GLU A 162 -18.71 5.26 11.32
C GLU A 162 -17.54 5.52 10.37
N ALA A 163 -16.45 6.11 10.87
CA ALA A 163 -15.24 6.35 10.08
C ALA A 163 -14.60 5.04 9.61
N ILE A 164 -14.54 4.02 10.47
CA ILE A 164 -14.04 2.68 10.13
C ILE A 164 -14.91 2.04 9.05
N THR A 165 -16.24 2.15 9.16
CA THR A 165 -17.17 1.60 8.17
C THR A 165 -17.00 2.31 6.81
N LYS A 166 -16.89 3.62 6.80
CA LYS A 166 -16.63 4.40 5.58
C LYS A 166 -15.29 4.01 4.95
N LEU A 167 -14.25 3.86 5.76
CA LEU A 167 -12.93 3.43 5.31
C LEU A 167 -12.97 2.02 4.71
N MET A 168 -13.72 1.09 5.31
CA MET A 168 -13.94 -0.25 4.77
C MET A 168 -14.57 -0.21 3.38
N PHE A 169 -15.64 0.57 3.17
CA PHE A 169 -16.26 0.70 1.86
C PHE A 169 -15.31 1.29 0.82
N ILE A 170 -14.60 2.37 1.16
CA ILE A 170 -13.60 2.97 0.27
C ILE A 170 -12.52 1.95 -0.08
N SER A 171 -12.07 1.15 0.89
CA SER A 171 -11.06 0.11 0.65
C SER A 171 -11.56 -1.00 -0.28
N ILE A 172 -12.82 -1.43 -0.14
CA ILE A 172 -13.44 -2.41 -1.05
C ILE A 172 -13.44 -1.87 -2.48
N PHE A 173 -13.92 -0.65 -2.70
CA PHE A 173 -13.94 -0.05 -4.02
C PHE A 173 -12.54 0.15 -4.59
N SER A 174 -11.62 0.70 -3.79
CA SER A 174 -10.23 0.92 -4.21
C SER A 174 -9.51 -0.38 -4.60
N ALA A 175 -9.81 -1.47 -3.92
CA ALA A 175 -9.26 -2.79 -4.23
C ALA A 175 -9.94 -3.47 -5.43
N ALA A 176 -11.21 -3.15 -5.71
CA ALA A 176 -11.97 -3.71 -6.82
C ALA A 176 -11.75 -2.95 -8.15
N PHE A 177 -11.50 -1.65 -8.13
CA PHE A 177 -11.26 -0.86 -9.34
C PHE A 177 -10.17 -1.42 -10.25
N PRO A 178 -9.05 -1.97 -9.75
CA PRO A 178 -8.01 -2.58 -10.59
C PRO A 178 -8.46 -3.81 -11.38
N LEU A 179 -9.62 -4.40 -11.07
CA LEU A 179 -10.19 -5.47 -11.89
C LEU A 179 -10.74 -4.96 -13.23
N MET A 180 -11.15 -3.68 -13.29
CA MET A 180 -11.81 -3.10 -14.47
C MET A 180 -10.94 -3.13 -15.75
N PRO A 181 -9.64 -2.81 -15.74
CA PRO A 181 -8.79 -2.96 -16.92
C PRO A 181 -8.83 -4.38 -17.50
N ALA A 182 -8.76 -5.40 -16.64
CA ALA A 182 -8.85 -6.79 -17.10
C ALA A 182 -10.23 -7.11 -17.70
N VAL A 183 -11.32 -6.64 -17.09
CA VAL A 183 -12.67 -6.80 -17.64
C VAL A 183 -12.76 -6.14 -19.03
N VAL A 184 -12.30 -4.90 -19.17
CA VAL A 184 -12.31 -4.16 -20.45
C VAL A 184 -11.50 -4.92 -21.51
N PHE A 185 -10.33 -5.44 -21.15
CA PHE A 185 -9.49 -6.22 -22.07
C PHE A 185 -10.22 -7.41 -22.69
N TYR A 186 -10.93 -8.20 -21.89
CA TYR A 186 -11.58 -9.43 -22.35
C TYR A 186 -12.99 -9.19 -22.93
N VAL A 187 -13.65 -8.07 -22.58
CA VAL A 187 -14.97 -7.71 -23.14
C VAL A 187 -14.83 -6.94 -24.45
N SER A 188 -13.76 -6.17 -24.63
CA SER A 188 -13.55 -5.39 -25.86
C SER A 188 -13.35 -6.30 -27.07
N ARG A 189 -14.09 -5.99 -28.15
CA ARG A 189 -13.96 -6.68 -29.46
C ARG A 189 -12.97 -5.99 -30.39
N ALA A 190 -12.24 -4.99 -29.91
CA ALA A 190 -11.27 -4.26 -30.71
C ALA A 190 -10.01 -5.11 -30.98
N ASP A 191 -9.16 -4.63 -31.89
CA ASP A 191 -7.84 -5.22 -32.14
C ASP A 191 -6.97 -5.21 -30.89
N LEU A 192 -6.00 -6.10 -30.81
CA LEU A 192 -5.14 -6.27 -29.63
C LEU A 192 -4.50 -4.96 -29.16
N PHE A 193 -3.98 -4.16 -30.10
CA PHE A 193 -3.36 -2.88 -29.78
C PHE A 193 -4.35 -1.90 -29.12
N LYS A 194 -5.57 -1.80 -29.67
CA LYS A 194 -6.64 -0.96 -29.10
C LYS A 194 -7.08 -1.46 -27.72
N ARG A 195 -7.16 -2.78 -27.50
CA ARG A 195 -7.46 -3.34 -26.17
C ARG A 195 -6.41 -2.95 -25.15
N ILE A 196 -5.12 -3.12 -25.49
CA ILE A 196 -4.01 -2.73 -24.60
C ILE A 196 -4.07 -1.23 -24.30
N ALA A 197 -4.26 -0.39 -25.32
CA ALA A 197 -4.39 1.06 -25.12
C ALA A 197 -5.56 1.44 -24.21
N GLN A 198 -6.74 0.83 -24.40
CA GLN A 198 -7.91 1.04 -23.54
C GLN A 198 -7.64 0.61 -22.09
N CYS A 199 -6.99 -0.54 -21.87
CA CYS A 199 -6.63 -1.01 -20.54
C CYS A 199 -5.65 -0.07 -19.86
N LEU A 200 -4.60 0.36 -20.58
CA LEU A 200 -3.60 1.28 -20.05
C LEU A 200 -4.23 2.65 -19.71
N ALA A 201 -5.04 3.20 -20.61
CA ALA A 201 -5.74 4.46 -20.37
C ALA A 201 -6.66 4.36 -19.12
N LEU A 202 -7.41 3.26 -19.00
CA LEU A 202 -8.26 3.03 -17.84
C LEU A 202 -7.45 2.84 -16.55
N ALA A 203 -6.35 2.10 -16.61
CA ALA A 203 -5.46 1.91 -15.45
C ALA A 203 -4.84 3.23 -14.97
N LEU A 204 -4.40 4.08 -15.91
CA LEU A 204 -3.88 5.42 -15.60
C LEU A 204 -4.97 6.36 -15.05
N LEU A 205 -6.21 6.21 -15.48
CA LEU A 205 -7.35 6.97 -14.96
C LEU A 205 -7.73 6.53 -13.53
N ILE A 206 -7.68 5.22 -13.26
CA ILE A 206 -8.04 4.64 -11.95
C ILE A 206 -7.08 5.12 -10.87
N LEU A 207 -5.79 5.26 -11.16
CA LEU A 207 -4.78 5.64 -10.18
C LEU A 207 -5.11 6.97 -9.45
N PRO A 208 -5.31 8.11 -10.14
CA PRO A 208 -5.65 9.37 -9.47
C PRO A 208 -7.01 9.30 -8.76
N ILE A 209 -7.97 8.54 -9.30
CA ILE A 209 -9.27 8.35 -8.66
C ILE A 209 -9.10 7.64 -7.31
N VAL A 210 -8.38 6.52 -7.29
CA VAL A 210 -8.15 5.75 -6.05
C VAL A 210 -7.36 6.59 -5.04
N ILE A 211 -6.31 7.30 -5.47
CA ILE A 211 -5.53 8.17 -4.58
C ILE A 211 -6.40 9.31 -4.02
N GLY A 212 -7.26 9.91 -4.84
CA GLY A 212 -8.12 11.04 -4.45
C GLY A 212 -9.28 10.65 -3.54
N ILE A 213 -9.88 9.47 -3.74
CA ILE A 213 -10.99 8.97 -2.92
C ILE A 213 -10.49 8.38 -1.60
N SER A 214 -9.27 7.83 -1.59
CA SER A 214 -8.70 7.15 -0.43
C SER A 214 -8.26 8.16 0.64
N PRO A 215 -8.86 8.15 1.83
CA PRO A 215 -8.41 9.01 2.93
C PRO A 215 -6.94 8.71 3.25
N GLY A 216 -6.08 9.70 3.11
CA GLY A 216 -4.63 9.54 3.32
C GLY A 216 -3.85 8.99 2.13
N GLY A 217 -4.46 8.73 0.97
CA GLY A 217 -3.76 8.22 -0.22
C GLY A 217 -2.65 9.17 -0.70
N SER A 218 -2.97 10.44 -0.89
CA SER A 218 -1.97 11.46 -1.25
C SER A 218 -0.92 11.69 -0.15
N GLN A 219 -1.36 11.72 1.12
CA GLN A 219 -0.44 11.83 2.26
C GLN A 219 0.52 10.65 2.33
N SER A 220 0.04 9.43 2.07
CA SER A 220 0.89 8.23 2.06
C SER A 220 2.01 8.32 1.02
N ILE A 221 1.73 8.87 -0.18
CA ILE A 221 2.74 9.10 -1.21
C ILE A 221 3.76 10.14 -0.75
N VAL A 222 3.28 11.29 -0.25
CA VAL A 222 4.16 12.35 0.25
C VAL A 222 5.04 11.86 1.40
N TYR A 223 4.47 11.13 2.36
CA TYR A 223 5.23 10.56 3.48
C TYR A 223 6.24 9.53 3.05
N SER A 224 5.86 8.63 2.13
CA SER A 224 6.79 7.62 1.62
C SER A 224 7.96 8.27 0.89
N SER A 225 7.68 9.27 0.07
CA SER A 225 8.71 10.02 -0.66
C SER A 225 9.63 10.79 0.28
N ALA A 226 9.07 11.49 1.28
CA ALA A 226 9.83 12.23 2.28
C ALA A 226 10.70 11.30 3.15
N SER A 227 10.20 10.12 3.48
CA SER A 227 10.95 9.11 4.24
C SER A 227 12.13 8.54 3.43
N LEU A 228 11.92 8.24 2.14
CA LEU A 228 12.98 7.74 1.26
C LEU A 228 14.10 8.76 1.06
N MET A 229 13.77 10.03 1.00
CA MET A 229 14.76 11.13 0.94
C MET A 229 15.42 11.45 2.28
N LYS A 230 15.00 10.79 3.37
CA LYS A 230 15.39 11.17 4.73
C LYS A 230 15.06 12.63 5.08
N VAL A 231 14.14 13.25 4.34
CA VAL A 231 13.58 14.57 4.68
C VAL A 231 12.86 14.48 6.03
N ARG A 232 12.27 13.31 6.31
CA ARG A 232 11.69 12.94 7.60
C ARG A 232 12.40 11.69 8.12
N ASP A 233 13.22 11.85 9.14
CA ASP A 233 13.87 10.76 9.86
C ASP A 233 13.34 10.74 11.30
N GLN A 234 12.73 9.65 11.72
CA GLN A 234 12.27 9.46 13.10
C GLN A 234 13.31 8.73 13.95
N SER A 235 14.54 8.60 13.46
CA SER A 235 15.60 7.96 14.22
C SER A 235 16.10 8.92 15.31
N GLU A 236 16.04 8.41 16.54
CA GLU A 236 16.59 9.04 17.71
C GLU A 236 18.11 9.25 17.58
N ALA A 237 18.57 10.47 17.80
CA ALA A 237 20.00 10.78 17.81
C ALA A 237 20.31 11.95 18.76
N LYS A 238 21.57 12.03 19.20
CA LYS A 238 22.09 13.19 19.93
C LYS A 238 22.61 14.21 18.91
N PHE A 239 22.19 15.45 19.06
CA PHE A 239 22.62 16.57 18.22
C PHE A 239 23.32 17.62 19.07
N LEU A 240 24.52 18.01 18.66
CA LEU A 240 25.24 19.15 19.21
C LEU A 240 24.87 20.37 18.38
N LEU A 241 24.24 21.37 18.99
CA LEU A 241 23.87 22.62 18.33
C LEU A 241 25.00 23.64 18.47
N THR A 242 25.52 24.09 17.32
CA THR A 242 26.66 25.02 17.28
C THR A 242 26.23 26.48 17.08
N GLU A 243 24.94 26.79 17.07
CA GLU A 243 24.36 28.14 16.94
C GLU A 243 23.61 28.54 18.21
N ILE A 244 23.52 29.80 18.45
CA ILE A 244 22.65 30.71 19.24
C ILE A 244 21.93 30.12 20.49
N TYR A 245 21.75 28.81 20.58
CA TYR A 245 21.02 28.17 21.68
C TYR A 245 21.93 27.89 22.86
N ALA A 246 21.47 28.25 24.05
CA ALA A 246 22.05 27.83 25.32
C ALA A 246 21.30 26.57 25.83
N ALA A 247 21.92 25.84 26.75
CA ALA A 247 21.25 24.66 27.34
C ALA A 247 19.99 25.05 28.14
N GLU A 248 19.95 26.26 28.62
CA GLU A 248 18.84 26.85 29.39
C GLU A 248 17.60 27.15 28.56
N ASP A 249 17.75 27.28 27.23
CA ASP A 249 16.64 27.51 26.31
C ASP A 249 15.76 26.26 26.14
N PHE A 250 16.24 25.12 26.62
CA PHE A 250 15.54 23.82 26.45
C PHE A 250 14.91 23.38 27.77
N SER A 251 13.57 23.35 27.81
CA SER A 251 12.83 22.83 28.98
C SER A 251 13.15 21.36 29.18
N SER A 252 13.64 21.00 30.37
CA SER A 252 13.93 19.62 30.78
C SER A 252 12.68 18.72 30.73
N ASP A 253 11.50 19.30 30.92
CA ASP A 253 10.23 18.56 30.88
C ASP A 253 9.89 18.03 29.50
N ILE A 254 10.32 18.72 28.45
CA ILE A 254 10.01 18.39 27.04
C ILE A 254 11.20 17.69 26.39
N TRP A 255 12.40 18.25 26.53
CA TRP A 255 13.62 17.78 25.88
C TRP A 255 14.37 16.71 26.67
N GLY A 256 14.03 16.51 27.96
CA GLY A 256 14.78 15.65 28.85
C GLY A 256 16.08 16.28 29.32
N ALA A 257 17.05 15.46 29.73
CA ALA A 257 18.35 15.95 30.17
C ALA A 257 19.13 16.54 28.98
N VAL A 258 19.41 17.83 29.03
CA VAL A 258 20.27 18.56 28.08
C VAL A 258 21.65 18.67 28.66
N GLU A 259 22.63 18.07 27.99
CA GLU A 259 24.04 18.14 28.39
C GLU A 259 24.70 19.38 27.74
N SER A 260 25.59 20.04 28.42
CA SER A 260 26.43 21.11 27.83
C SER A 260 27.80 20.54 27.49
N VAL A 261 28.19 20.60 26.23
CA VAL A 261 29.50 20.16 25.74
C VAL A 261 30.20 21.37 25.10
N ARG A 262 31.28 21.83 25.68
CA ARG A 262 32.02 23.02 25.20
C ARG A 262 31.12 24.27 25.07
N ASN A 263 30.28 24.51 26.05
CA ASN A 263 29.28 25.59 26.08
C ASN A 263 28.21 25.48 24.95
N GLN A 264 28.05 24.32 24.33
CA GLN A 264 27.04 24.09 23.33
C GLN A 264 26.03 23.02 23.82
N PRO A 265 24.74 23.20 23.60
CA PRO A 265 23.74 22.23 24.05
C PRO A 265 23.81 20.94 23.22
N LEU A 266 23.89 19.82 23.92
CA LEU A 266 23.74 18.49 23.37
C LEU A 266 22.33 17.98 23.68
N ILE A 267 21.47 17.94 22.66
CA ILE A 267 20.08 17.55 22.78
C ILE A 267 19.83 16.17 22.22
N SER A 268 18.90 15.44 22.83
CA SER A 268 18.37 14.20 22.31
C SER A 268 17.12 14.49 21.48
N ALA A 269 17.21 14.32 20.16
CA ALA A 269 16.19 14.76 19.23
C ALA A 269 16.03 13.75 18.06
N PHE A 270 14.98 13.95 17.29
CA PHE A 270 14.84 13.34 15.97
C PHE A 270 14.58 14.44 14.92
N PRO A 271 15.11 14.31 13.71
CA PRO A 271 14.82 15.24 12.63
C PRO A 271 13.42 15.00 12.08
N LEU A 272 12.48 15.88 12.38
CA LEU A 272 11.14 15.84 11.82
C LEU A 272 11.16 16.26 10.35
N PHE A 273 12.02 17.21 10.00
CA PHE A 273 12.14 17.72 8.64
C PHE A 273 13.60 18.16 8.39
N SER A 274 14.13 17.73 7.24
CA SER A 274 15.46 18.12 6.76
C SER A 274 15.38 18.32 5.25
N PHE A 275 15.45 19.57 4.79
CA PHE A 275 15.44 19.89 3.36
C PHE A 275 16.29 21.13 3.08
N GLY A 276 17.23 21.00 2.16
CA GLY A 276 18.24 22.04 1.91
C GLY A 276 19.00 22.36 3.19
N ASP A 277 19.10 23.65 3.50
CA ASP A 277 19.78 24.12 4.71
C ASP A 277 18.91 24.10 5.98
N VAL A 278 17.63 23.74 5.85
CA VAL A 278 16.69 23.77 6.99
C VAL A 278 16.61 22.41 7.65
N LEU A 279 16.87 22.38 8.96
CA LEU A 279 16.72 21.20 9.80
C LEU A 279 15.79 21.53 10.97
N LEU A 280 14.69 20.78 11.09
CA LEU A 280 13.73 20.87 12.18
C LEU A 280 13.95 19.69 13.11
N LEU A 281 14.43 19.96 14.32
CA LEU A 281 14.68 18.97 15.36
C LEU A 281 13.56 19.02 16.40
N CYS A 282 13.01 17.86 16.71
CA CYS A 282 11.94 17.73 17.68
C CYS A 282 12.34 16.82 18.84
N PRO A 283 11.80 17.05 20.05
CA PRO A 283 12.05 16.24 21.24
C PRO A 283 11.63 14.80 21.04
N ILE A 284 12.38 13.85 21.55
CA ILE A 284 12.10 12.40 21.43
C ILE A 284 10.71 12.03 21.94
N LYS A 285 10.20 12.73 22.98
CA LYS A 285 8.86 12.51 23.52
C LYS A 285 7.77 12.64 22.46
N LEU A 286 7.99 13.46 21.42
CA LEU A 286 7.03 13.72 20.36
C LEU A 286 7.05 12.68 19.22
N ILE A 287 7.95 11.70 19.24
CA ILE A 287 8.05 10.67 18.20
C ILE A 287 6.72 9.89 18.00
N LYS A 288 5.97 9.69 19.08
CA LYS A 288 4.69 8.96 19.07
C LYS A 288 3.46 9.85 18.91
N THR A 289 3.65 11.15 18.70
CA THR A 289 2.55 12.10 18.54
C THR A 289 1.76 11.78 17.28
N LYS A 290 0.44 11.75 17.41
CA LYS A 290 -0.46 11.53 16.28
C LYS A 290 -0.40 12.70 15.31
N LEU A 291 -0.56 12.44 14.03
CA LEU A 291 -0.39 13.47 12.98
C LEU A 291 -1.33 14.68 13.16
N LYS A 292 -2.53 14.46 13.69
CA LYS A 292 -3.51 15.52 13.96
C LYS A 292 -3.06 16.52 15.03
N ASP A 293 -2.22 16.07 15.95
CA ASP A 293 -1.76 16.87 17.11
C ASP A 293 -0.48 17.64 16.79
N TRP A 294 0.20 17.32 15.66
CA TRP A 294 1.45 17.93 15.24
C TRP A 294 1.42 19.44 15.07
N PRO A 295 0.35 20.11 14.58
CA PRO A 295 0.36 21.57 14.47
C PRO A 295 0.61 22.27 15.81
N ALA A 296 0.07 21.75 16.91
CA ALA A 296 0.29 22.29 18.25
C ALA A 296 1.66 21.89 18.82
N GLU A 297 2.01 20.61 18.68
CA GLU A 297 3.23 20.04 19.22
C GLU A 297 4.51 20.49 18.49
N SER A 298 4.39 20.91 17.24
CA SER A 298 5.51 21.42 16.44
C SER A 298 6.10 22.72 17.00
N ALA A 299 5.35 23.43 17.83
CA ALA A 299 5.84 24.62 18.55
C ALA A 299 7.03 24.32 19.48
N TYR A 300 7.17 23.06 19.92
CA TYR A 300 8.30 22.65 20.76
C TYR A 300 9.53 22.22 19.95
N CYS A 301 9.45 22.21 18.64
CA CYS A 301 10.58 21.84 17.77
C CYS A 301 11.47 23.04 17.50
N VAL A 302 12.75 22.80 17.31
CA VAL A 302 13.76 23.84 17.06
C VAL A 302 14.19 23.79 15.60
N THR A 303 14.16 24.95 14.95
CA THR A 303 14.64 25.11 13.58
C THR A 303 16.10 25.54 13.61
N THR A 304 16.97 24.80 12.92
CA THR A 304 18.39 25.12 12.78
C THR A 304 18.85 24.89 11.34
N LYS A 305 20.03 25.39 11.00
CA LYS A 305 20.66 25.06 9.72
C LYS A 305 21.31 23.67 9.79
N GLY A 306 21.20 22.88 8.72
CA GLY A 306 21.73 21.52 8.67
C GLY A 306 23.23 21.40 8.99
N GLY A 307 24.04 22.41 8.59
CA GLY A 307 25.47 22.47 8.92
C GLY A 307 25.79 22.91 10.37
N LYS A 308 24.77 23.31 11.15
CA LYS A 308 24.94 23.83 12.52
C LYS A 308 24.43 22.87 13.60
N ALA A 309 23.89 21.73 13.20
CA ALA A 309 23.55 20.63 14.08
C ALA A 309 24.41 19.42 13.73
N ILE A 310 25.36 19.09 14.60
CA ILE A 310 26.26 17.97 14.39
C ILE A 310 25.64 16.71 15.03
N ARG A 311 25.31 15.71 14.22
CA ARG A 311 24.82 14.44 14.73
C ARG A 311 25.98 13.67 15.38
N MET A 312 25.83 13.36 16.65
CA MET A 312 26.84 12.60 17.38
C MET A 312 26.75 11.10 17.06
N PRO A 313 27.89 10.41 16.90
CA PRO A 313 27.89 8.96 16.68
C PRO A 313 27.29 8.25 17.89
N ARG A 314 26.51 7.20 17.66
CA ARG A 314 26.04 6.31 18.73
C ARG A 314 27.26 5.65 19.36
N LYS A 315 27.43 5.76 20.68
CA LYS A 315 28.34 4.87 21.38
C LYS A 315 27.84 3.43 21.19
N PRO A 316 28.70 2.48 20.79
CA PRO A 316 28.30 1.09 20.80
C PRO A 316 27.85 0.75 22.23
N GLU A 317 26.65 0.22 22.38
CA GLU A 317 26.20 -0.36 23.64
C GLU A 317 27.20 -1.45 24.00
N ALA A 318 27.93 -1.26 25.11
CA ALA A 318 28.77 -2.30 25.65
C ALA A 318 27.86 -3.53 25.82
N SER A 319 28.21 -4.59 25.08
CA SER A 319 27.47 -5.85 25.05
C SER A 319 27.12 -6.27 26.50
N LYS A 320 25.84 -6.22 26.84
CA LYS A 320 25.27 -6.74 28.07
C LYS A 320 25.28 -8.28 28.12
N ASN A 321 25.97 -8.93 27.19
CA ASN A 321 26.07 -10.37 27.09
C ASN A 321 27.48 -10.84 27.47
N ALA A 322 27.96 -10.45 28.65
CA ALA A 322 29.11 -11.09 29.29
C ALA A 322 28.80 -11.25 30.78
N ALA A 323 27.93 -12.19 31.08
CA ALA A 323 27.84 -12.88 32.39
C ALA A 323 27.02 -14.15 32.20
#